data_fa58973399293be8511093427bbc7a0f
#
_entry.id   fa58973399293be8511093427bbc7a0f
#
_cell.length_a   1.000
_cell.length_b   1.000
_cell.length_c   1.000
_cell.angle_alpha   90.00
_cell.angle_beta   90.00
_cell.angle_gamma   90.00
#
_symmetry.space_group_name_H-M   'P 1'
#
loop_
_entity.id
_entity.type
_entity.pdbx_description
1 polymer ?
#
loop_
_entity_poly.entity_id
_entity_poly.type
_entity_poly.pdbx_seq_one_letter_code
_entity_poly.pdbx_strand_id
1 'polypeptide(L)'
;MPGKVILGAQWGDEGKGKFIDIFAGKADLVVRSQGGNNAGHTVVVNDEKYKLQLIPSGILYPDCINIIGPGVVVNPKAVLGEIDGLHEKGVSTDKLFIDARCHCILPWHLEQDALSEAEKAKEGTAIGTTKKGIGPTYMDKSERSGIRMHDFVDAERFETVIRETCARKNRVITGVYGGEPVDADAVIAEYRVYADRLRPLVRDTTVMTYEAVKAGKEVLFEGAQGTLLDLDMGTYPFVTSSHPVAGGCCIGSGVGPTAITEIMGIFKSYTTRVGEGPFPTELFDETGDYIRNAGGEFGTVTGRPRRTGWFDAVIARYAVRVNGLTEAVINKIDPLRGLPKLKVCVAYKLKNGETVTEFPANFMDLVGCEPVYEEFDGFDEDITGCRSFDELPQTVQSYIKELERIMGCPITMLGVGPARDQVMTIK
;
A
#
# COMPACT_ATOMS: atom_id res chain seq x y z
N MET A 1 -8.87 19.85 -11.01
CA MET A 1 -7.52 19.77 -10.41
C MET A 1 -6.71 18.73 -11.15
N PRO A 2 -5.43 18.93 -11.27
CA PRO A 2 -4.52 17.87 -11.66
C PRO A 2 -4.58 16.72 -10.64
N GLY A 3 -4.04 15.57 -11.01
CA GLY A 3 -4.18 14.37 -10.19
C GLY A 3 -3.57 14.47 -8.79
N LYS A 4 -4.27 13.98 -7.78
CA LYS A 4 -3.80 13.84 -6.40
C LYS A 4 -3.39 12.41 -6.13
N VAL A 5 -2.17 12.18 -5.62
CA VAL A 5 -1.71 10.89 -5.10
C VAL A 5 -1.89 10.86 -3.59
N ILE A 6 -2.47 9.78 -3.06
CA ILE A 6 -2.47 9.46 -1.64
C ILE A 6 -1.69 8.17 -1.42
N LEU A 7 -0.60 8.23 -0.68
CA LEU A 7 0.29 7.10 -0.46
C LEU A 7 0.69 6.92 1.01
N GLY A 8 1.16 5.72 1.35
CA GLY A 8 1.76 5.46 2.65
C GLY A 8 3.21 5.92 2.69
N ALA A 9 3.58 6.64 3.73
CA ALA A 9 4.90 7.23 3.83
C ALA A 9 5.88 6.43 4.72
N GLN A 10 5.42 5.33 5.31
CA GLN A 10 6.21 4.44 6.18
C GLN A 10 6.24 3.01 5.60
N TRP A 11 6.08 1.97 6.43
CA TRP A 11 6.05 0.55 6.01
C TRP A 11 4.66 0.00 5.72
N GLY A 12 3.69 0.82 5.34
CA GLY A 12 2.29 0.43 5.19
C GLY A 12 1.53 0.48 6.53
N ASP A 13 0.25 0.15 6.47
CA ASP A 13 -0.66 0.16 7.63
C ASP A 13 -0.82 1.53 8.32
N GLU A 14 -0.50 2.64 7.64
CA GLU A 14 -0.64 4.01 8.17
C GLU A 14 -2.12 4.44 8.35
N GLY A 15 -3.07 3.58 7.93
CA GLY A 15 -4.49 3.91 7.95
C GLY A 15 -4.94 4.76 6.76
N LYS A 16 -4.27 4.63 5.62
CA LYS A 16 -4.59 5.31 4.35
C LYS A 16 -6.05 5.21 3.94
N GLY A 17 -6.66 4.04 4.15
CA GLY A 17 -8.02 3.75 3.69
C GLY A 17 -9.04 4.80 4.12
N LYS A 18 -8.93 5.33 5.35
CA LYS A 18 -9.80 6.39 5.86
C LYS A 18 -9.69 7.68 5.04
N PHE A 19 -8.46 8.13 4.74
CA PHE A 19 -8.22 9.34 3.96
C PHE A 19 -8.58 9.14 2.48
N ILE A 20 -8.21 8.00 1.90
CA ILE A 20 -8.59 7.64 0.54
C ILE A 20 -10.12 7.69 0.37
N ASP A 21 -10.87 7.12 1.31
CA ASP A 21 -12.34 7.15 1.29
C ASP A 21 -12.90 8.59 1.34
N ILE A 22 -12.33 9.45 2.19
CA ILE A 22 -12.75 10.86 2.27
C ILE A 22 -12.58 11.58 0.92
N PHE A 23 -11.44 11.35 0.24
CA PHE A 23 -11.15 11.97 -1.05
C PHE A 23 -11.87 11.27 -2.21
N ALA A 24 -12.06 9.95 -2.16
CA ALA A 24 -12.80 9.20 -3.17
C ALA A 24 -14.26 9.67 -3.31
N GLY A 25 -14.87 10.09 -2.18
CA GLY A 25 -16.21 10.68 -2.20
C GLY A 25 -16.35 12.01 -2.98
N LYS A 26 -15.22 12.62 -3.36
CA LYS A 26 -15.16 13.86 -4.16
C LYS A 26 -14.51 13.66 -5.53
N ALA A 27 -13.99 12.46 -5.80
CA ALA A 27 -13.27 12.16 -7.02
C ALA A 27 -14.21 11.77 -8.16
N ASP A 28 -13.92 12.26 -9.36
CA ASP A 28 -14.56 11.77 -10.59
C ASP A 28 -14.00 10.41 -11.01
N LEU A 29 -12.74 10.15 -10.65
CA LEU A 29 -12.02 8.95 -11.04
C LEU A 29 -10.99 8.55 -9.97
N VAL A 30 -10.97 7.27 -9.61
CA VAL A 30 -9.98 6.68 -8.69
C VAL A 30 -9.18 5.59 -9.41
N VAL A 31 -7.85 5.68 -9.32
CA VAL A 31 -6.92 4.76 -9.99
C VAL A 31 -6.04 4.04 -8.99
N ARG A 32 -6.07 2.69 -8.99
CA ARG A 32 -5.02 1.85 -8.39
C ARG A 32 -3.90 1.68 -9.40
N SER A 33 -2.68 2.00 -9.02
CA SER A 33 -1.53 2.04 -9.95
C SER A 33 -0.50 0.95 -9.74
N GLN A 34 -0.51 0.22 -8.61
CA GLN A 34 0.51 -0.80 -8.31
C GLN A 34 0.03 -1.84 -7.29
N GLY A 35 0.86 -2.89 -7.08
CA GLY A 35 0.57 -3.99 -6.18
C GLY A 35 -0.41 -4.99 -6.79
N GLY A 36 -1.14 -5.68 -5.96
CA GLY A 36 -2.14 -6.68 -6.33
C GLY A 36 -3.07 -6.93 -5.15
N ASN A 37 -3.62 -8.14 -5.05
CA ASN A 37 -4.49 -8.54 -3.94
C ASN A 37 -3.74 -8.83 -2.62
N ASN A 38 -2.44 -8.50 -2.53
CA ASN A 38 -1.69 -8.45 -1.27
C ASN A 38 -1.98 -7.18 -0.46
N ALA A 39 -2.48 -6.13 -1.09
CA ALA A 39 -3.03 -4.98 -0.38
C ALA A 39 -4.43 -5.33 0.15
N GLY A 40 -4.82 -4.70 1.22
CA GLY A 40 -6.18 -4.82 1.76
C GLY A 40 -6.47 -3.61 2.62
N HIS A 41 -7.59 -2.97 2.37
CA HIS A 41 -8.08 -1.92 3.24
C HIS A 41 -9.56 -2.12 3.51
N THR A 42 -9.96 -1.72 4.69
CA THR A 42 -11.36 -1.72 5.07
C THR A 42 -11.88 -0.30 5.00
N VAL A 43 -12.94 -0.11 4.26
CA VAL A 43 -13.69 1.14 4.19
C VAL A 43 -15.01 0.94 4.91
N VAL A 44 -15.45 1.94 5.66
CA VAL A 44 -16.73 1.92 6.37
C VAL A 44 -17.59 3.03 5.80
N VAL A 45 -18.69 2.67 5.15
CA VAL A 45 -19.68 3.61 4.61
C VAL A 45 -21.06 3.25 5.18
N ASN A 46 -21.75 4.20 5.78
CA ASN A 46 -23.07 4.00 6.40
C ASN A 46 -23.09 2.80 7.37
N ASP A 47 -22.09 2.70 8.25
CA ASP A 47 -21.87 1.61 9.22
C ASP A 47 -21.62 0.22 8.60
N GLU A 48 -21.58 0.12 7.28
CA GLU A 48 -21.23 -1.11 6.58
C GLU A 48 -19.74 -1.19 6.25
N LYS A 49 -19.12 -2.35 6.50
CA LYS A 49 -17.71 -2.60 6.26
C LYS A 49 -17.50 -3.26 4.89
N TYR A 50 -16.66 -2.64 4.09
CA TYR A 50 -16.21 -3.15 2.80
C TYR A 50 -14.71 -3.48 2.88
N LYS A 51 -14.35 -4.71 2.51
CA LYS A 51 -12.94 -5.16 2.44
C LYS A 51 -12.53 -5.19 0.98
N LEU A 52 -11.74 -4.21 0.56
CA LEU A 52 -11.26 -4.09 -0.81
C LEU A 52 -9.78 -4.49 -0.88
N GLN A 53 -9.38 -5.16 -1.96
CA GLN A 53 -8.00 -5.58 -2.21
C GLN A 53 -7.48 -5.05 -3.56
N LEU A 54 -8.19 -5.29 -4.64
CA LEU A 54 -7.84 -4.88 -6.00
C LEU A 54 -8.68 -3.68 -6.46
N ILE A 55 -9.96 -3.67 -6.12
CA ILE A 55 -10.90 -2.65 -6.56
C ILE A 55 -10.64 -1.35 -5.81
N PRO A 56 -10.56 -0.19 -6.52
CA PRO A 56 -10.39 1.11 -5.88
C PRO A 56 -11.55 1.49 -4.95
N SER A 57 -11.26 2.30 -3.92
CA SER A 57 -12.26 2.74 -2.92
C SER A 57 -13.39 3.57 -3.51
N GLY A 58 -13.17 4.21 -4.66
CA GLY A 58 -14.19 4.98 -5.37
C GLY A 58 -15.40 4.17 -5.81
N ILE A 59 -15.31 2.84 -5.82
CA ILE A 59 -16.42 1.94 -6.20
C ILE A 59 -17.67 2.10 -5.32
N LEU A 60 -17.48 2.59 -4.10
CA LEU A 60 -18.56 2.84 -3.15
C LEU A 60 -19.37 4.12 -3.47
N TYR A 61 -18.92 4.89 -4.47
CA TYR A 61 -19.54 6.13 -4.91
C TYR A 61 -20.06 5.98 -6.35
N PRO A 62 -21.39 6.02 -6.59
CA PRO A 62 -22.01 5.64 -7.86
C PRO A 62 -21.53 6.42 -9.09
N ASP A 63 -21.09 7.68 -8.88
CA ASP A 63 -20.65 8.54 -9.98
C ASP A 63 -19.15 8.44 -10.28
N CYS A 64 -18.39 7.81 -9.41
CA CYS A 64 -16.96 7.67 -9.54
C CYS A 64 -16.57 6.56 -10.53
N ILE A 65 -15.67 6.86 -11.46
CA ILE A 65 -15.03 5.86 -12.33
C ILE A 65 -13.86 5.22 -11.56
N ASN A 66 -13.76 3.89 -11.62
CA ASN A 66 -12.76 3.13 -10.91
C ASN A 66 -11.86 2.37 -11.87
N ILE A 67 -10.55 2.55 -11.74
CA ILE A 67 -9.56 1.98 -12.64
C ILE A 67 -8.56 1.12 -11.88
N ILE A 68 -8.40 -0.13 -12.33
CA ILE A 68 -7.24 -0.97 -12.02
C ILE A 68 -6.22 -0.73 -13.15
N GLY A 69 -5.19 0.07 -12.86
CA GLY A 69 -4.23 0.56 -13.83
C GLY A 69 -3.16 -0.46 -14.24
N PRO A 70 -2.39 -0.18 -15.32
CA PRO A 70 -1.46 -1.11 -15.95
C PRO A 70 -0.31 -1.60 -15.04
N GLY A 71 -0.05 -0.90 -13.95
CA GLY A 71 0.96 -1.30 -12.97
C GLY A 71 0.52 -2.39 -12.00
N VAL A 72 -0.78 -2.66 -11.90
CA VAL A 72 -1.34 -3.67 -10.99
C VAL A 72 -1.18 -5.07 -11.57
N VAL A 73 -0.89 -6.04 -10.71
CA VAL A 73 -0.99 -7.47 -11.05
C VAL A 73 -2.33 -8.00 -10.54
N VAL A 74 -3.14 -8.50 -11.45
CA VAL A 74 -4.54 -8.85 -11.20
C VAL A 74 -4.71 -10.35 -11.06
N ASN A 75 -5.23 -10.80 -9.92
CA ASN A 75 -5.72 -12.16 -9.78
C ASN A 75 -7.17 -12.22 -10.26
N PRO A 76 -7.48 -12.90 -11.39
CA PRO A 76 -8.82 -12.95 -11.97
C PRO A 76 -9.88 -13.47 -11.00
N LYS A 77 -9.53 -14.52 -10.24
CA LYS A 77 -10.44 -15.12 -9.24
C LYS A 77 -10.72 -14.15 -8.10
N ALA A 78 -9.70 -13.45 -7.62
CA ALA A 78 -9.84 -12.52 -6.51
C ALA A 78 -10.67 -11.29 -6.89
N VAL A 79 -10.42 -10.67 -8.04
CA VAL A 79 -11.18 -9.48 -8.47
C VAL A 79 -12.65 -9.82 -8.74
N LEU A 80 -12.95 -10.99 -9.29
CA LEU A 80 -14.33 -11.46 -9.47
C LEU A 80 -15.02 -11.73 -8.14
N GLY A 81 -14.30 -12.30 -7.17
CA GLY A 81 -14.83 -12.48 -5.81
C GLY A 81 -15.15 -11.15 -5.12
N GLU A 82 -14.33 -10.10 -5.35
CA GLU A 82 -14.64 -8.76 -4.86
C GLU A 82 -15.88 -8.17 -5.57
N ILE A 83 -16.00 -8.32 -6.89
CA ILE A 83 -17.17 -7.88 -7.67
C ILE A 83 -18.44 -8.55 -7.15
N ASP A 84 -18.41 -9.87 -6.99
CA ASP A 84 -19.56 -10.64 -6.51
C ASP A 84 -19.98 -10.19 -5.09
N GLY A 85 -19.01 -10.02 -4.18
CA GLY A 85 -19.28 -9.52 -2.83
C GLY A 85 -19.79 -8.08 -2.78
N LEU A 86 -19.43 -7.22 -3.74
CA LEU A 86 -19.99 -5.88 -3.89
C LEU A 86 -21.43 -5.94 -4.39
N HIS A 87 -21.73 -6.79 -5.39
CA HIS A 87 -23.08 -6.99 -5.91
C HIS A 87 -24.04 -7.54 -4.83
N GLU A 88 -23.59 -8.48 -4.00
CA GLU A 88 -24.38 -9.00 -2.85
C GLU A 88 -24.78 -7.89 -1.88
N LYS A 89 -24.00 -6.81 -1.80
CA LYS A 89 -24.25 -5.62 -1.00
C LYS A 89 -24.95 -4.49 -1.77
N GLY A 90 -25.38 -4.75 -2.99
CA GLY A 90 -26.08 -3.77 -3.84
C GLY A 90 -25.20 -2.66 -4.43
N VAL A 91 -23.87 -2.85 -4.43
CA VAL A 91 -22.93 -1.89 -5.03
C VAL A 91 -22.71 -2.27 -6.49
N SER A 92 -23.01 -1.34 -7.43
CA SER A 92 -22.73 -1.53 -8.86
C SER A 92 -21.25 -1.44 -9.16
N THR A 93 -20.80 -2.25 -10.14
CA THR A 93 -19.45 -2.23 -10.70
C THR A 93 -19.42 -1.79 -12.16
N ASP A 94 -20.47 -1.15 -12.66
CA ASP A 94 -20.60 -0.72 -14.07
C ASP A 94 -19.52 0.30 -14.47
N LYS A 95 -18.99 1.05 -13.51
CA LYS A 95 -17.91 2.01 -13.70
C LYS A 95 -16.53 1.49 -13.29
N LEU A 96 -16.35 0.17 -13.17
CA LEU A 96 -15.07 -0.48 -12.93
C LEU A 96 -14.43 -0.88 -14.26
N PHE A 97 -13.16 -0.49 -14.45
CA PHE A 97 -12.36 -0.85 -15.62
C PHE A 97 -10.99 -1.38 -15.22
N ILE A 98 -10.50 -2.34 -16.00
CA ILE A 98 -9.18 -2.97 -15.82
C ILE A 98 -8.34 -2.64 -17.06
N ASP A 99 -7.11 -2.19 -16.86
CA ASP A 99 -6.23 -1.92 -18.00
C ASP A 99 -5.84 -3.21 -18.73
N ALA A 100 -5.90 -3.13 -20.05
CA ALA A 100 -5.54 -4.23 -20.93
C ALA A 100 -4.08 -4.71 -20.76
N ARG A 101 -3.20 -3.87 -20.20
CA ARG A 101 -1.77 -4.17 -19.96
C ARG A 101 -1.50 -4.78 -18.59
N CYS A 102 -2.48 -4.87 -17.67
CA CYS A 102 -2.30 -5.55 -16.37
C CYS A 102 -1.80 -6.97 -16.58
N HIS A 103 -0.88 -7.42 -15.73
CA HIS A 103 -0.45 -8.82 -15.73
C HIS A 103 -1.37 -9.67 -14.85
N CYS A 104 -1.64 -10.89 -15.30
CA CYS A 104 -2.52 -11.83 -14.60
C CYS A 104 -1.74 -12.71 -13.62
N ILE A 105 -2.21 -12.77 -12.38
CA ILE A 105 -1.76 -13.77 -11.40
C ILE A 105 -2.53 -15.05 -11.65
N LEU A 106 -1.82 -16.14 -11.91
CA LEU A 106 -2.36 -17.43 -12.27
C LEU A 106 -1.85 -18.52 -11.31
N PRO A 107 -2.42 -19.72 -11.28
CA PRO A 107 -2.11 -20.75 -10.28
C PRO A 107 -0.62 -21.05 -10.10
N TRP A 108 0.16 -21.08 -11.17
CA TRP A 108 1.60 -21.32 -11.09
C TRP A 108 2.37 -20.21 -10.35
N HIS A 109 1.85 -18.97 -10.33
CA HIS A 109 2.46 -17.89 -9.53
C HIS A 109 2.25 -18.10 -8.02
N LEU A 110 1.07 -18.60 -7.65
CA LEU A 110 0.75 -18.93 -6.25
C LEU A 110 1.64 -20.08 -5.76
N GLU A 111 1.76 -21.12 -6.60
CA GLU A 111 2.60 -22.29 -6.30
C GLU A 111 4.08 -21.89 -6.19
N GLN A 112 4.59 -21.12 -7.14
CA GLN A 112 5.97 -20.64 -7.13
C GLN A 112 6.27 -19.76 -5.91
N ASP A 113 5.34 -18.88 -5.51
CA ASP A 113 5.49 -18.02 -4.31
C ASP A 113 5.56 -18.87 -3.03
N ALA A 114 4.67 -19.88 -2.92
CA ALA A 114 4.65 -20.78 -1.77
C ALA A 114 5.92 -21.63 -1.66
N LEU A 115 6.38 -22.23 -2.78
CA LEU A 115 7.57 -23.08 -2.83
C LEU A 115 8.86 -22.27 -2.55
N SER A 116 9.02 -21.11 -3.19
CA SER A 116 10.17 -20.23 -2.99
C SER A 116 10.27 -19.75 -1.55
N GLU A 117 9.15 -19.36 -0.93
CA GLU A 117 9.15 -18.90 0.46
C GLU A 117 9.44 -20.05 1.44
N ALA A 118 8.97 -21.27 1.13
CA ALA A 118 9.29 -22.46 1.93
C ALA A 118 10.77 -22.84 1.85
N GLU A 119 11.41 -22.67 0.70
CA GLU A 119 12.85 -22.88 0.52
C GLU A 119 13.66 -21.83 1.30
N LYS A 120 13.35 -20.55 1.13
CA LYS A 120 13.98 -19.46 1.87
C LYS A 120 13.83 -19.60 3.39
N ALA A 121 12.69 -20.13 3.86
CA ALA A 121 12.48 -20.38 5.28
C ALA A 121 13.45 -21.45 5.83
N LYS A 122 13.79 -22.48 5.04
CA LYS A 122 14.79 -23.48 5.43
C LYS A 122 16.20 -22.89 5.52
N GLU A 123 16.50 -21.91 4.69
CA GLU A 123 17.78 -21.20 4.64
C GLU A 123 17.88 -20.03 5.63
N GLY A 124 16.79 -19.70 6.35
CA GLY A 124 16.74 -18.54 7.26
C GLY A 124 16.68 -17.19 6.53
N THR A 125 16.33 -17.18 5.26
CA THR A 125 16.27 -15.99 4.39
C THR A 125 14.85 -15.60 3.97
N ALA A 126 13.82 -16.14 4.64
CA ALA A 126 12.42 -15.86 4.35
C ALA A 126 12.11 -14.36 4.51
N ILE A 127 11.32 -13.85 3.57
CA ILE A 127 10.89 -12.44 3.57
C ILE A 127 9.54 -12.26 4.29
N GLY A 128 8.75 -13.33 4.41
CA GLY A 128 7.40 -13.30 4.97
C GLY A 128 6.37 -12.87 3.93
N THR A 129 6.39 -13.45 2.73
CA THR A 129 5.47 -13.13 1.64
C THR A 129 4.02 -13.45 2.02
N THR A 130 3.08 -12.83 1.30
CA THR A 130 1.65 -13.09 1.46
C THR A 130 1.19 -14.39 0.76
N LYS A 131 2.07 -15.06 0.01
CA LYS A 131 1.79 -16.25 -0.81
C LYS A 131 0.65 -16.05 -1.82
N LYS A 132 0.55 -14.82 -2.35
CA LYS A 132 -0.49 -14.44 -3.33
C LYS A 132 0.04 -14.30 -4.76
N GLY A 133 1.24 -14.79 -5.02
CA GLY A 133 1.85 -14.82 -6.34
C GLY A 133 2.31 -13.45 -6.87
N ILE A 134 2.41 -12.44 -6.02
CA ILE A 134 2.73 -11.06 -6.42
C ILE A 134 4.14 -10.99 -7.01
N GLY A 135 5.15 -11.45 -6.24
CA GLY A 135 6.55 -11.46 -6.66
C GLY A 135 6.76 -12.22 -7.97
N PRO A 136 6.35 -13.48 -8.08
CA PRO A 136 6.47 -14.25 -9.31
C PRO A 136 5.82 -13.59 -10.53
N THR A 137 4.68 -12.90 -10.36
CA THR A 137 4.02 -12.21 -11.48
C THR A 137 4.79 -10.96 -11.92
N TYR A 138 5.37 -10.18 -10.98
CA TYR A 138 6.26 -9.07 -11.32
C TYR A 138 7.59 -9.54 -11.93
N MET A 139 8.10 -10.72 -11.52
CA MET A 139 9.25 -11.36 -12.19
C MET A 139 8.92 -11.64 -13.66
N ASP A 140 7.77 -12.24 -13.95
CA ASP A 140 7.32 -12.52 -15.31
C ASP A 140 7.13 -11.24 -16.13
N LYS A 141 6.61 -10.18 -15.51
CA LYS A 141 6.50 -8.86 -16.14
C LYS A 141 7.87 -8.32 -16.57
N SER A 142 8.88 -8.40 -15.71
CA SER A 142 10.24 -7.93 -15.98
C SER A 142 10.98 -8.83 -16.97
N GLU A 143 10.76 -10.15 -16.90
CA GLU A 143 11.25 -11.13 -17.86
C GLU A 143 10.58 -11.02 -19.23
N ARG A 144 9.44 -10.32 -19.32
CA ARG A 144 8.61 -10.16 -20.52
C ARG A 144 7.97 -11.48 -21.00
N SER A 145 7.59 -12.31 -20.04
CA SER A 145 7.04 -13.63 -20.24
C SER A 145 5.64 -13.81 -19.63
N GLY A 146 5.15 -12.77 -18.93
CA GLY A 146 3.85 -12.78 -18.26
C GLY A 146 2.66 -12.63 -19.21
N ILE A 147 1.52 -13.17 -18.81
CA ILE A 147 0.25 -13.02 -19.54
C ILE A 147 -0.37 -11.68 -19.14
N ARG A 148 -0.68 -10.86 -20.14
CA ARG A 148 -1.41 -9.60 -19.96
C ARG A 148 -2.92 -9.83 -20.03
N MET A 149 -3.67 -8.91 -19.45
CA MET A 149 -5.13 -8.97 -19.40
C MET A 149 -5.75 -9.02 -20.81
N HIS A 150 -5.21 -8.28 -21.79
CA HIS A 150 -5.70 -8.35 -23.16
C HIS A 150 -5.58 -9.75 -23.81
N ASP A 151 -4.48 -10.47 -23.55
CA ASP A 151 -4.31 -11.85 -24.04
C ASP A 151 -5.18 -12.84 -23.25
N PHE A 152 -5.33 -12.57 -21.94
CA PHE A 152 -6.15 -13.41 -21.05
C PHE A 152 -7.63 -13.40 -21.42
N VAL A 153 -8.19 -12.25 -21.82
CA VAL A 153 -9.62 -12.12 -22.19
C VAL A 153 -9.90 -12.36 -23.67
N ASP A 154 -8.86 -12.53 -24.50
CA ASP A 154 -9.01 -12.84 -25.92
C ASP A 154 -9.43 -14.30 -26.12
N ALA A 155 -10.59 -14.53 -26.73
CA ALA A 155 -11.17 -15.87 -26.85
C ALA A 155 -10.31 -16.83 -27.71
N GLU A 156 -9.57 -16.30 -28.71
CA GLU A 156 -8.75 -17.09 -29.63
C GLU A 156 -7.37 -17.37 -29.04
N ARG A 157 -6.80 -16.43 -28.30
CA ARG A 157 -5.44 -16.53 -27.75
C ARG A 157 -5.38 -17.18 -26.37
N PHE A 158 -6.45 -17.09 -25.58
CA PHE A 158 -6.52 -17.51 -24.18
C PHE A 158 -5.87 -18.88 -23.94
N GLU A 159 -6.35 -19.92 -24.66
CA GLU A 159 -5.89 -21.29 -24.43
C GLU A 159 -4.41 -21.47 -24.77
N THR A 160 -3.97 -20.90 -25.89
CA THR A 160 -2.58 -20.97 -26.35
C THR A 160 -1.63 -20.34 -25.33
N VAL A 161 -1.93 -19.11 -24.86
CA VAL A 161 -1.04 -18.42 -23.91
C VAL A 161 -1.00 -19.10 -22.54
N ILE A 162 -2.11 -19.70 -22.09
CA ILE A 162 -2.14 -20.49 -20.86
C ILE A 162 -1.26 -21.75 -20.99
N ARG A 163 -1.42 -22.54 -22.05
CA ARG A 163 -0.64 -23.78 -22.26
C ARG A 163 0.86 -23.51 -22.34
N GLU A 164 1.27 -22.55 -23.16
CA GLU A 164 2.67 -22.20 -23.36
C GLU A 164 3.32 -21.68 -22.07
N THR A 165 2.62 -20.82 -21.36
CA THR A 165 3.13 -20.25 -20.10
C THR A 165 3.17 -21.30 -19.00
N CYS A 166 2.12 -22.11 -18.85
CA CYS A 166 2.07 -23.19 -17.86
C CYS A 166 3.22 -24.20 -18.08
N ALA A 167 3.47 -24.63 -19.32
CA ALA A 167 4.57 -25.53 -19.66
C ALA A 167 5.94 -24.95 -19.28
N ARG A 168 6.16 -23.64 -19.51
CA ARG A 168 7.39 -22.96 -19.11
C ARG A 168 7.52 -22.88 -17.59
N LYS A 169 6.44 -22.52 -16.88
CA LYS A 169 6.43 -22.41 -15.42
C LYS A 169 6.59 -23.74 -14.70
N ASN A 170 6.01 -24.80 -15.25
CA ASN A 170 6.17 -26.14 -14.70
C ASN A 170 7.64 -26.60 -14.71
N ARG A 171 8.44 -26.20 -15.70
CA ARG A 171 9.89 -26.50 -15.68
C ARG A 171 10.59 -25.88 -14.46
N VAL A 172 10.16 -24.70 -14.03
CA VAL A 172 10.70 -24.04 -12.83
C VAL A 172 10.15 -24.71 -11.57
N ILE A 173 8.85 -24.94 -11.50
CA ILE A 173 8.18 -25.56 -10.35
C ILE A 173 8.76 -26.95 -10.08
N THR A 174 8.88 -27.80 -11.11
CA THR A 174 9.36 -29.18 -10.94
C THR A 174 10.88 -29.27 -10.87
N GLY A 175 11.59 -28.53 -11.75
CA GLY A 175 13.04 -28.65 -11.89
C GLY A 175 13.86 -27.86 -10.87
N VAL A 176 13.34 -26.73 -10.38
CA VAL A 176 14.04 -25.90 -9.39
C VAL A 176 13.53 -26.19 -7.99
N TYR A 177 12.21 -26.18 -7.80
CA TYR A 177 11.61 -26.29 -6.47
C TYR A 177 11.17 -27.72 -6.09
N GLY A 178 11.17 -28.68 -7.04
CA GLY A 178 10.73 -30.05 -6.77
C GLY A 178 9.23 -30.15 -6.45
N GLY A 179 8.45 -29.15 -6.86
CA GLY A 179 7.00 -29.11 -6.68
C GLY A 179 6.23 -29.91 -7.74
N GLU A 180 4.94 -30.09 -7.53
CA GLU A 180 4.07 -30.76 -8.50
C GLU A 180 3.71 -29.81 -9.64
N PRO A 181 3.63 -30.32 -10.90
CA PRO A 181 3.27 -29.48 -12.04
C PRO A 181 1.82 -29.03 -11.96
N VAL A 182 1.58 -27.79 -12.35
CA VAL A 182 0.22 -27.23 -12.51
C VAL A 182 -0.41 -27.84 -13.77
N ASP A 183 -1.66 -28.29 -13.67
CA ASP A 183 -2.42 -28.85 -14.79
C ASP A 183 -3.00 -27.71 -15.65
N ALA A 184 -2.50 -27.59 -16.89
CA ALA A 184 -2.95 -26.57 -17.83
C ALA A 184 -4.43 -26.73 -18.23
N ASP A 185 -4.94 -27.96 -18.35
CA ASP A 185 -6.33 -28.21 -18.74
C ASP A 185 -7.30 -27.80 -17.63
N ALA A 186 -6.94 -28.07 -16.37
CA ALA A 186 -7.70 -27.59 -15.22
C ALA A 186 -7.71 -26.06 -15.13
N VAL A 187 -6.57 -25.40 -15.38
CA VAL A 187 -6.49 -23.94 -15.43
C VAL A 187 -7.36 -23.38 -16.55
N ILE A 188 -7.30 -23.96 -17.75
CA ILE A 188 -8.13 -23.52 -18.90
C ILE A 188 -9.61 -23.65 -18.57
N ALA A 189 -10.04 -24.78 -18.01
CA ALA A 189 -11.44 -25.03 -17.67
C ALA A 189 -11.99 -24.00 -16.66
N GLU A 190 -11.24 -23.73 -15.58
CA GLU A 190 -11.65 -22.77 -14.56
C GLU A 190 -11.56 -21.31 -15.05
N TYR A 191 -10.41 -20.92 -15.63
CA TYR A 191 -10.11 -19.52 -15.91
C TYR A 191 -10.76 -18.98 -17.17
N ARG A 192 -11.26 -19.82 -18.07
CA ARG A 192 -12.06 -19.40 -19.23
C ARG A 192 -13.32 -18.64 -18.78
N VAL A 193 -14.00 -19.14 -17.76
CA VAL A 193 -15.19 -18.48 -17.19
C VAL A 193 -14.81 -17.10 -16.63
N TYR A 194 -13.64 -17.00 -15.99
CA TYR A 194 -13.17 -15.71 -15.46
C TYR A 194 -12.79 -14.74 -16.59
N ALA A 195 -12.16 -15.23 -17.65
CA ALA A 195 -11.82 -14.42 -18.82
C ALA A 195 -13.07 -13.83 -19.49
N ASP A 196 -14.11 -14.63 -19.68
CA ASP A 196 -15.38 -14.20 -20.28
C ASP A 196 -16.09 -13.13 -19.43
N ARG A 197 -16.09 -13.31 -18.11
CA ARG A 197 -16.67 -12.33 -17.16
C ARG A 197 -15.88 -11.02 -17.12
N LEU A 198 -14.56 -11.06 -17.23
CA LEU A 198 -13.70 -9.86 -17.16
C LEU A 198 -13.62 -9.10 -18.49
N ARG A 199 -13.85 -9.76 -19.63
CA ARG A 199 -13.74 -9.16 -20.98
C ARG A 199 -14.47 -7.81 -21.11
N PRO A 200 -15.72 -7.63 -20.66
CA PRO A 200 -16.41 -6.34 -20.77
C PRO A 200 -15.81 -5.22 -19.94
N LEU A 201 -14.98 -5.53 -18.95
CA LEU A 201 -14.35 -4.53 -18.08
C LEU A 201 -12.98 -4.08 -18.61
N VAL A 202 -12.38 -4.81 -19.56
CA VAL A 202 -11.02 -4.54 -20.03
C VAL A 202 -11.02 -3.43 -21.06
N ARG A 203 -10.20 -2.38 -20.82
CA ARG A 203 -10.08 -1.16 -21.66
C ARG A 203 -8.64 -0.68 -21.73
N ASP A 204 -8.36 0.27 -22.61
CA ASP A 204 -7.20 1.16 -22.49
C ASP A 204 -7.52 2.26 -21.48
N THR A 205 -7.20 1.99 -20.21
CA THR A 205 -7.52 2.91 -19.12
C THR A 205 -6.54 4.08 -19.04
N THR A 206 -5.38 4.00 -19.71
CA THR A 206 -4.43 5.12 -19.76
C THR A 206 -4.99 6.31 -20.51
N VAL A 207 -5.72 6.05 -21.59
CA VAL A 207 -6.44 7.10 -22.33
C VAL A 207 -7.55 7.71 -21.47
N MET A 208 -8.32 6.88 -20.76
CA MET A 208 -9.39 7.35 -19.87
C MET A 208 -8.83 8.27 -18.78
N THR A 209 -7.74 7.87 -18.14
CA THR A 209 -7.08 8.65 -17.07
C THR A 209 -6.52 9.96 -17.62
N TYR A 210 -5.84 9.91 -18.77
CA TYR A 210 -5.30 11.09 -19.43
C TYR A 210 -6.38 12.11 -19.78
N GLU A 211 -7.48 11.68 -20.41
CA GLU A 211 -8.58 12.56 -20.77
C GLU A 211 -9.30 13.15 -19.53
N ALA A 212 -9.41 12.39 -18.45
CA ALA A 212 -9.96 12.91 -17.20
C ALA A 212 -9.08 14.03 -16.62
N VAL A 213 -7.75 13.83 -16.54
CA VAL A 213 -6.81 14.86 -16.09
C VAL A 213 -6.86 16.09 -17.00
N LYS A 214 -6.84 15.88 -18.31
CA LYS A 214 -6.90 16.97 -19.31
C LYS A 214 -8.20 17.77 -19.23
N ALA A 215 -9.30 17.12 -18.92
CA ALA A 215 -10.60 17.77 -18.71
C ALA A 215 -10.71 18.49 -17.36
N GLY A 216 -9.68 18.48 -16.53
CA GLY A 216 -9.67 19.12 -15.20
C GLY A 216 -10.53 18.41 -14.16
N LYS A 217 -10.81 17.11 -14.34
CA LYS A 217 -11.54 16.30 -13.39
C LYS A 217 -10.71 16.00 -12.14
N GLU A 218 -11.38 15.72 -11.03
CA GLU A 218 -10.78 15.27 -9.79
C GLU A 218 -10.33 13.82 -9.93
N VAL A 219 -9.02 13.61 -10.17
CA VAL A 219 -8.42 12.27 -10.32
C VAL A 219 -7.61 11.92 -9.08
N LEU A 220 -8.02 10.84 -8.40
CA LEU A 220 -7.34 10.31 -7.22
C LEU A 220 -6.53 9.06 -7.59
N PHE A 221 -5.23 9.07 -7.31
CA PHE A 221 -4.36 7.89 -7.38
C PHE A 221 -4.24 7.29 -6.00
N GLU A 222 -4.82 6.11 -5.83
CA GLU A 222 -4.85 5.36 -4.59
C GLU A 222 -3.62 4.48 -4.45
N GLY A 223 -2.69 4.85 -3.55
CA GLY A 223 -1.51 4.07 -3.23
C GLY A 223 -1.80 2.87 -2.33
N ALA A 224 -1.10 1.76 -2.56
CA ALA A 224 -1.07 0.60 -1.70
C ALA A 224 0.31 0.46 -1.04
N GLN A 225 0.42 -0.33 0.04
CA GLN A 225 1.63 -0.50 0.84
C GLN A 225 2.16 0.83 1.40
N GLY A 226 3.47 1.06 1.39
CA GLY A 226 4.11 2.28 1.87
C GLY A 226 5.48 2.50 1.23
N THR A 227 6.01 3.71 1.33
CA THR A 227 7.26 4.15 0.70
C THR A 227 8.44 3.21 0.97
N LEU A 228 8.59 2.74 2.22
CA LEU A 228 9.71 1.88 2.61
C LEU A 228 9.55 0.41 2.16
N LEU A 229 8.43 0.08 1.54
CA LEU A 229 8.20 -1.20 0.87
C LEU A 229 8.43 -1.13 -0.65
N ASP A 230 8.86 0.02 -1.19
CA ASP A 230 9.17 0.16 -2.62
C ASP A 230 10.37 -0.71 -3.00
N LEU A 231 10.31 -1.32 -4.20
CA LEU A 231 11.32 -2.25 -4.68
C LEU A 231 12.71 -1.60 -4.79
N ASP A 232 12.78 -0.34 -5.24
CA ASP A 232 14.02 0.39 -5.46
C ASP A 232 14.36 1.34 -4.30
N MET A 233 13.35 2.06 -3.77
CA MET A 233 13.53 3.08 -2.75
C MET A 233 13.27 2.58 -1.32
N GLY A 234 12.83 1.35 -1.16
CA GLY A 234 12.50 0.77 0.13
C GLY A 234 13.66 0.06 0.82
N THR A 235 13.31 -0.67 1.85
CA THR A 235 14.24 -1.38 2.74
C THR A 235 14.59 -2.77 2.19
N TYR A 236 15.13 -2.82 0.98
CA TYR A 236 15.53 -4.06 0.32
C TYR A 236 16.44 -4.92 1.19
N PRO A 237 16.25 -6.27 1.28
CA PRO A 237 15.30 -7.08 0.49
C PRO A 237 13.88 -7.19 1.09
N PHE A 238 13.57 -6.52 2.20
CA PHE A 238 12.30 -6.60 2.92
C PHE A 238 11.29 -5.59 2.33
N VAL A 239 10.92 -5.79 1.07
CA VAL A 239 10.08 -4.89 0.25
C VAL A 239 9.01 -5.68 -0.51
N THR A 240 8.06 -4.96 -1.13
CA THR A 240 7.18 -5.54 -2.15
C THR A 240 7.85 -5.52 -3.52
N SER A 241 7.30 -6.24 -4.49
CA SER A 241 7.82 -6.29 -5.86
C SER A 241 7.25 -5.18 -6.76
N SER A 242 6.71 -4.12 -6.19
CA SER A 242 6.11 -3.00 -6.90
C SER A 242 6.65 -1.66 -6.41
N HIS A 243 6.18 -0.56 -7.01
CA HIS A 243 6.62 0.80 -6.68
C HIS A 243 5.51 1.60 -5.99
N PRO A 244 5.38 1.53 -4.63
CA PRO A 244 4.46 2.35 -3.83
C PRO A 244 4.77 3.85 -3.82
N VAL A 245 5.96 4.28 -4.23
CA VAL A 245 6.33 5.70 -4.31
C VAL A 245 5.56 6.43 -5.40
N ALA A 246 5.43 7.76 -5.28
CA ALA A 246 4.68 8.59 -6.22
C ALA A 246 5.11 8.44 -7.68
N GLY A 247 6.40 8.24 -7.95
CA GLY A 247 6.91 7.95 -9.29
C GLY A 247 6.32 6.68 -9.90
N GLY A 248 6.04 5.67 -9.06
CA GLY A 248 5.36 4.43 -9.47
C GLY A 248 3.92 4.65 -9.93
N CYS A 249 3.24 5.67 -9.41
CA CYS A 249 1.88 6.02 -9.86
C CYS A 249 1.86 6.47 -11.32
N CYS A 250 2.86 7.23 -11.78
CA CYS A 250 2.95 7.67 -13.18
C CYS A 250 3.02 6.48 -14.14
N ILE A 251 3.95 5.56 -13.86
CA ILE A 251 4.15 4.36 -14.69
C ILE A 251 2.93 3.44 -14.59
N GLY A 252 2.42 3.26 -13.38
CA GLY A 252 1.35 2.30 -13.09
C GLY A 252 -0.05 2.75 -13.51
N SER A 253 -0.25 4.03 -13.83
CA SER A 253 -1.50 4.59 -14.36
C SER A 253 -1.39 5.03 -15.82
N GLY A 254 -0.15 5.13 -16.35
CA GLY A 254 0.11 5.55 -17.72
C GLY A 254 -0.04 7.06 -17.95
N VAL A 255 0.05 7.88 -16.91
CA VAL A 255 0.07 9.34 -17.04
C VAL A 255 1.49 9.90 -16.90
N GLY A 256 1.74 11.04 -17.53
CA GLY A 256 3.02 11.74 -17.38
C GLY A 256 3.16 12.36 -15.97
N PRO A 257 4.38 12.59 -15.47
CA PRO A 257 4.60 13.10 -14.11
C PRO A 257 3.98 14.47 -13.86
N THR A 258 3.82 15.32 -14.87
CA THR A 258 3.18 16.63 -14.76
C THR A 258 1.66 16.58 -14.60
N ALA A 259 1.05 15.40 -14.75
CA ALA A 259 -0.36 15.18 -14.45
C ALA A 259 -0.64 15.09 -12.95
N ILE A 260 0.38 14.84 -12.14
CA ILE A 260 0.32 14.74 -10.68
C ILE A 260 0.87 16.03 -10.10
N THR A 261 0.06 16.76 -9.37
CA THR A 261 0.46 18.06 -8.76
C THR A 261 0.32 18.09 -7.26
N GLU A 262 -0.43 17.14 -6.69
CA GLU A 262 -0.62 17.02 -5.25
C GLU A 262 -0.23 15.60 -4.82
N ILE A 263 0.68 15.50 -3.87
CA ILE A 263 1.15 14.23 -3.34
C ILE A 263 1.04 14.27 -1.82
N MET A 264 0.05 13.54 -1.30
CA MET A 264 -0.26 13.45 0.12
C MET A 264 0.36 12.18 0.72
N GLY A 265 1.28 12.35 1.66
CA GLY A 265 1.87 11.26 2.43
C GLY A 265 1.13 11.01 3.73
N ILE A 266 0.67 9.78 3.96
CA ILE A 266 0.04 9.39 5.23
C ILE A 266 1.09 8.77 6.14
N PHE A 267 1.25 9.34 7.33
CA PHE A 267 2.10 8.86 8.41
C PHE A 267 1.25 8.46 9.62
N LYS A 268 1.69 7.47 10.38
CA LYS A 268 1.27 7.30 11.77
C LYS A 268 2.10 8.21 12.68
N SER A 269 1.54 8.63 13.79
CA SER A 269 2.26 9.37 14.84
C SER A 269 3.31 8.52 15.58
N TYR A 270 3.39 7.24 15.27
CA TYR A 270 4.40 6.26 15.67
C TYR A 270 4.73 5.37 14.47
N THR A 271 5.66 4.45 14.60
CA THR A 271 6.05 3.58 13.49
C THR A 271 5.60 2.14 13.76
N THR A 272 5.13 1.45 12.72
CA THR A 272 4.87 0.01 12.78
C THR A 272 5.49 -0.70 11.59
N ARG A 273 5.88 -1.96 11.79
CA ARG A 273 6.40 -2.81 10.73
C ARG A 273 5.82 -4.21 10.82
N VAL A 274 5.47 -4.77 9.66
CA VAL A 274 5.18 -6.19 9.50
C VAL A 274 6.38 -6.83 8.78
N GLY A 275 6.77 -8.04 9.20
CA GLY A 275 7.90 -8.76 8.61
C GLY A 275 9.25 -8.43 9.25
N GLU A 276 10.28 -8.94 8.61
CA GLU A 276 11.65 -8.93 9.11
C GLU A 276 12.41 -7.65 8.71
N GLY A 277 13.66 -7.55 9.15
CA GLY A 277 14.58 -6.48 8.83
C GLY A 277 14.74 -5.43 9.92
N PRO A 278 15.76 -4.56 9.81
CA PRO A 278 16.04 -3.51 10.80
C PRO A 278 14.85 -2.58 11.02
N PHE A 279 14.67 -2.18 12.28
CA PHE A 279 13.65 -1.23 12.71
C PHE A 279 14.26 -0.33 13.81
N PRO A 280 14.93 0.77 13.45
CA PRO A 280 15.76 1.54 14.39
C PRO A 280 15.04 2.03 15.64
N THR A 281 13.77 2.38 15.53
CA THR A 281 12.96 2.92 16.63
C THR A 281 12.12 1.86 17.34
N GLU A 282 12.30 0.58 17.06
CA GLU A 282 11.52 -0.52 17.65
C GLU A 282 11.60 -0.52 19.17
N LEU A 283 10.46 -0.75 19.81
CA LEU A 283 10.31 -0.80 21.26
C LEU A 283 10.01 -2.24 21.70
N PHE A 284 10.80 -2.71 22.69
CA PHE A 284 10.68 -4.03 23.30
C PHE A 284 10.22 -3.96 24.75
N ASP A 285 9.77 -2.80 25.21
CA ASP A 285 9.36 -2.49 26.57
C ASP A 285 7.84 -2.30 26.69
N GLU A 286 7.39 -1.96 27.90
CA GLU A 286 5.99 -1.68 28.21
C GLU A 286 5.40 -0.55 27.34
N THR A 287 6.20 0.40 26.90
CA THR A 287 5.78 1.48 26.01
C THR A 287 5.40 0.93 24.63
N GLY A 288 6.21 0.01 24.09
CA GLY A 288 5.91 -0.66 22.83
C GLY A 288 4.63 -1.48 22.89
N ASP A 289 4.39 -2.18 23.98
CA ASP A 289 3.18 -2.95 24.22
C ASP A 289 1.97 -2.03 24.40
N TYR A 290 2.13 -0.92 25.10
CA TYR A 290 1.09 0.08 25.25
C TYR A 290 0.63 0.64 23.90
N ILE A 291 1.57 1.14 23.08
CA ILE A 291 1.27 1.69 21.75
C ILE A 291 0.59 0.63 20.86
N ARG A 292 1.07 -0.62 20.91
CA ARG A 292 0.47 -1.74 20.15
C ARG A 292 -0.98 -1.97 20.52
N ASN A 293 -1.28 -2.03 21.80
CA ASN A 293 -2.62 -2.30 22.31
C ASN A 293 -3.56 -1.11 22.06
N ALA A 294 -3.13 0.11 22.41
CA ALA A 294 -3.91 1.34 22.20
C ALA A 294 -4.18 1.58 20.71
N GLY A 295 -3.18 1.35 19.86
CA GLY A 295 -3.31 1.49 18.41
C GLY A 295 -4.02 0.35 17.70
N GLY A 296 -4.32 -0.77 18.39
CA GLY A 296 -4.89 -1.96 17.77
C GLY A 296 -3.97 -2.57 16.71
N GLU A 297 -2.66 -2.56 16.95
CA GLU A 297 -1.65 -2.96 15.96
C GLU A 297 -1.48 -4.49 15.89
N PHE A 298 -2.53 -5.12 15.32
CA PHE A 298 -2.60 -6.55 15.07
C PHE A 298 -2.98 -6.82 13.60
N GLY A 299 -2.50 -7.91 13.05
CA GLY A 299 -2.81 -8.31 11.68
C GLY A 299 -4.29 -8.64 11.53
N THR A 300 -4.97 -8.02 10.57
CA THR A 300 -6.43 -8.16 10.35
C THR A 300 -6.87 -9.60 10.07
N VAL A 301 -6.00 -10.41 9.47
CA VAL A 301 -6.30 -11.80 9.09
C VAL A 301 -5.72 -12.79 10.09
N THR A 302 -4.48 -12.54 10.53
CA THR A 302 -3.72 -13.50 11.35
C THR A 302 -3.77 -13.20 12.84
N GLY A 303 -4.22 -12.01 13.24
CA GLY A 303 -4.12 -11.53 14.63
C GLY A 303 -2.68 -11.34 15.15
N ARG A 304 -1.66 -11.53 14.29
CA ARG A 304 -0.25 -11.42 14.70
C ARG A 304 0.04 -9.99 15.15
N PRO A 305 0.71 -9.78 16.31
CA PRO A 305 1.09 -8.46 16.76
C PRO A 305 2.10 -7.83 15.78
N ARG A 306 1.90 -6.56 15.47
CA ARG A 306 2.87 -5.76 14.70
C ARG A 306 4.00 -5.28 15.60
N ARG A 307 5.19 -5.16 15.03
CA ARG A 307 6.32 -4.47 15.66
C ARG A 307 5.97 -2.98 15.75
N THR A 308 6.23 -2.35 16.89
CA THR A 308 5.89 -0.95 17.16
C THR A 308 7.14 -0.18 17.61
N GLY A 309 7.22 1.08 17.27
CA GLY A 309 8.32 1.96 17.62
C GLY A 309 7.92 3.43 17.60
N TRP A 310 8.79 4.30 18.10
CA TRP A 310 8.60 5.74 18.07
C TRP A 310 8.54 6.28 16.65
N PHE A 311 7.98 7.50 16.49
CA PHE A 311 7.99 8.20 15.20
C PHE A 311 9.43 8.40 14.72
N ASP A 312 9.68 8.09 13.46
CA ASP A 312 11.00 8.15 12.84
C ASP A 312 11.03 9.27 11.79
N ALA A 313 11.64 10.40 12.17
CA ALA A 313 11.73 11.56 11.30
C ALA A 313 12.82 11.41 10.22
N VAL A 314 13.80 10.52 10.39
CA VAL A 314 14.75 10.20 9.32
C VAL A 314 14.02 9.55 8.16
N ILE A 315 13.16 8.57 8.45
CA ILE A 315 12.26 7.94 7.48
C ILE A 315 11.29 8.96 6.90
N ALA A 316 10.73 9.84 7.75
CA ALA A 316 9.75 10.82 7.28
C ALA A 316 10.36 11.82 6.28
N ARG A 317 11.55 12.37 6.56
CA ARG A 317 12.28 13.22 5.60
C ARG A 317 12.62 12.48 4.31
N TYR A 318 13.04 11.23 4.43
CA TYR A 318 13.29 10.38 3.28
C TYR A 318 12.03 10.22 2.42
N ALA A 319 10.88 9.90 3.03
CA ALA A 319 9.61 9.76 2.34
C ALA A 319 9.17 11.07 1.66
N VAL A 320 9.33 12.21 2.34
CA VAL A 320 9.09 13.55 1.76
C VAL A 320 9.90 13.74 0.48
N ARG A 321 11.19 13.44 0.54
CA ARG A 321 12.13 13.63 -0.58
C ARG A 321 11.86 12.70 -1.77
N VAL A 322 11.72 11.39 -1.52
CA VAL A 322 11.60 10.41 -2.62
C VAL A 322 10.24 10.45 -3.32
N ASN A 323 9.20 10.91 -2.61
CA ASN A 323 7.87 11.07 -3.20
C ASN A 323 7.62 12.49 -3.73
N GLY A 324 8.41 13.49 -3.29
CA GLY A 324 8.10 14.89 -3.55
C GLY A 324 6.79 15.31 -2.89
N LEU A 325 6.59 14.93 -1.59
CA LEU A 325 5.34 15.22 -0.89
C LEU A 325 5.06 16.72 -0.88
N THR A 326 3.85 17.08 -1.29
CA THR A 326 3.33 18.45 -1.19
C THR A 326 2.65 18.70 0.16
N GLU A 327 2.16 17.63 0.78
CA GLU A 327 1.48 17.67 2.06
C GLU A 327 1.59 16.32 2.79
N ALA A 328 1.46 16.37 4.11
CA ALA A 328 1.47 15.20 5.00
C ALA A 328 0.21 15.14 5.86
N VAL A 329 -0.15 13.95 6.24
CA VAL A 329 -1.18 13.65 7.22
C VAL A 329 -0.56 12.88 8.37
N ILE A 330 -0.82 13.29 9.60
CA ILE A 330 -0.46 12.51 10.80
C ILE A 330 -1.73 11.83 11.31
N ASN A 331 -1.72 10.52 11.28
CA ASN A 331 -2.85 9.67 11.69
C ASN A 331 -2.54 8.94 12.99
N LYS A 332 -3.58 8.49 13.70
CA LYS A 332 -3.45 7.71 14.94
C LYS A 332 -2.65 8.43 16.03
N ILE A 333 -3.03 9.68 16.33
CA ILE A 333 -2.45 10.44 17.44
C ILE A 333 -3.04 9.96 18.77
N ASP A 334 -4.30 9.59 18.77
CA ASP A 334 -5.07 9.08 19.91
C ASP A 334 -4.37 7.93 20.68
N PRO A 335 -3.67 6.96 20.07
CA PRO A 335 -2.97 5.90 20.79
C PRO A 335 -1.79 6.37 21.67
N LEU A 336 -1.30 7.59 21.47
CA LEU A 336 -0.21 8.15 22.27
C LEU A 336 -0.69 8.81 23.58
N ARG A 337 -2.00 8.91 23.80
CA ARG A 337 -2.60 9.43 25.03
C ARG A 337 -2.10 8.65 26.24
N GLY A 338 -1.81 9.34 27.35
CA GLY A 338 -1.33 8.73 28.60
C GLY A 338 0.16 8.44 28.66
N LEU A 339 0.89 8.68 27.59
CA LEU A 339 2.35 8.62 27.60
C LEU A 339 2.91 9.93 28.14
N PRO A 340 3.80 9.92 29.16
CA PRO A 340 4.30 11.15 29.78
C PRO A 340 5.25 11.92 28.85
N LYS A 341 5.92 11.24 27.94
CA LYS A 341 6.80 11.80 26.92
C LYS A 341 6.58 11.12 25.58
N LEU A 342 6.67 11.89 24.51
CA LEU A 342 6.69 11.42 23.14
C LEU A 342 8.09 11.58 22.58
N LYS A 343 8.60 10.58 21.84
CA LYS A 343 9.95 10.63 21.27
C LYS A 343 9.89 10.62 19.75
N VAL A 344 10.75 11.43 19.14
CA VAL A 344 10.92 11.51 17.68
C VAL A 344 12.38 11.21 17.37
N CYS A 345 12.63 10.16 16.58
CA CYS A 345 13.98 9.84 16.12
C CYS A 345 14.40 10.83 15.03
N VAL A 346 15.44 11.59 15.28
CA VAL A 346 15.93 12.65 14.38
C VAL A 346 17.22 12.28 13.65
N ALA A 347 17.94 11.27 14.15
CA ALA A 347 19.19 10.75 13.56
C ALA A 347 19.42 9.30 14.00
N TYR A 348 20.34 8.62 13.31
CA TYR A 348 20.85 7.32 13.72
C TYR A 348 22.34 7.38 14.01
N LYS A 349 22.76 6.84 15.14
CA LYS A 349 24.17 6.57 15.43
C LYS A 349 24.51 5.16 14.96
N LEU A 350 25.31 5.07 13.91
CA LEU A 350 25.72 3.81 13.31
C LEU A 350 26.77 3.09 14.17
N LYS A 351 26.94 1.79 13.94
CA LYS A 351 27.95 0.96 14.68
C LYS A 351 29.39 1.48 14.55
N ASN A 352 29.70 2.17 13.45
CA ASN A 352 31.01 2.80 13.24
C ASN A 352 31.22 4.09 14.05
N GLY A 353 30.18 4.55 14.80
CA GLY A 353 30.17 5.77 15.58
C GLY A 353 29.73 7.02 14.82
N GLU A 354 29.47 6.93 13.53
CA GLU A 354 28.95 8.03 12.72
C GLU A 354 27.48 8.29 13.06
N THR A 355 27.12 9.57 13.15
CA THR A 355 25.71 9.99 13.31
C THR A 355 25.20 10.52 11.97
N VAL A 356 24.14 9.88 11.45
CA VAL A 356 23.53 10.23 10.17
C VAL A 356 22.12 10.74 10.37
N THR A 357 21.75 11.77 9.63
CA THR A 357 20.40 12.39 9.62
C THR A 357 19.62 12.02 8.37
N GLU A 358 20.30 11.46 7.37
CA GLU A 358 19.70 10.95 6.13
C GLU A 358 19.52 9.43 6.20
N PHE A 359 18.47 8.93 5.55
CA PHE A 359 18.25 7.49 5.44
C PHE A 359 19.34 6.87 4.54
N PRO A 360 20.11 5.88 5.03
CA PRO A 360 21.23 5.34 4.28
C PRO A 360 20.78 4.55 3.05
N ALA A 361 21.57 4.64 1.97
CA ALA A 361 21.32 3.88 0.75
C ALA A 361 21.44 2.37 0.97
N ASN A 362 22.35 1.95 1.84
CA ASN A 362 22.43 0.56 2.29
C ASN A 362 21.62 0.40 3.58
N PHE A 363 20.44 -0.16 3.47
CA PHE A 363 19.55 -0.36 4.62
C PHE A 363 20.18 -1.26 5.71
N MET A 364 21.08 -2.15 5.36
CA MET A 364 21.74 -3.04 6.33
C MET A 364 22.70 -2.29 7.25
N ASP A 365 23.10 -1.06 6.91
CA ASP A 365 23.89 -0.20 7.81
C ASP A 365 23.12 0.18 9.07
N LEU A 366 21.78 0.06 9.03
CA LEU A 366 20.91 0.28 10.20
C LEU A 366 20.85 -0.93 11.17
N VAL A 367 21.45 -2.07 10.83
CA VAL A 367 21.49 -3.20 11.75
C VAL A 367 22.29 -2.84 13.01
N GLY A 368 21.57 -2.70 14.14
CA GLY A 368 22.15 -2.35 15.43
C GLY A 368 22.65 -0.91 15.53
N CYS A 369 22.09 0.01 14.75
CA CYS A 369 22.22 1.44 15.00
C CYS A 369 21.42 1.84 16.27
N GLU A 370 21.80 2.96 16.86
CA GLU A 370 21.11 3.56 18.01
C GLU A 370 20.33 4.79 17.52
N PRO A 371 18.99 4.87 17.74
CA PRO A 371 18.22 6.05 17.41
C PRO A 371 18.56 7.23 18.34
N VAL A 372 18.69 8.41 17.77
CA VAL A 372 18.87 9.67 18.52
C VAL A 372 17.51 10.36 18.59
N TYR A 373 17.02 10.61 19.79
CA TYR A 373 15.68 11.14 20.03
C TYR A 373 15.68 12.60 20.46
N GLU A 374 14.70 13.35 19.95
CA GLU A 374 14.14 14.53 20.60
C GLU A 374 12.89 14.12 21.39
N GLU A 375 12.68 14.72 22.58
CA GLU A 375 11.59 14.39 23.48
C GLU A 375 10.62 15.57 23.59
N PHE A 376 9.32 15.23 23.59
CA PHE A 376 8.21 16.18 23.71
C PHE A 376 7.31 15.76 24.86
N ASP A 377 6.57 16.72 25.41
CA ASP A 377 5.57 16.44 26.45
C ASP A 377 4.42 15.64 25.87
N GLY A 378 3.96 14.63 26.62
CA GLY A 378 2.78 13.86 26.30
C GLY A 378 1.48 14.59 26.63
N PHE A 379 0.38 13.85 26.56
CA PHE A 379 -0.97 14.37 26.85
C PHE A 379 -1.87 13.28 27.43
N ASP A 380 -2.82 13.66 28.27
CA ASP A 380 -3.77 12.75 28.93
C ASP A 380 -5.22 12.92 28.43
N GLU A 381 -5.49 14.01 27.71
CA GLU A 381 -6.82 14.37 27.26
C GLU A 381 -7.31 13.43 26.14
N ASP A 382 -8.61 13.18 26.12
CA ASP A 382 -9.27 12.49 25.01
C ASP A 382 -9.45 13.47 23.83
N ILE A 383 -8.69 13.27 22.78
CA ILE A 383 -8.73 14.10 21.56
C ILE A 383 -9.67 13.59 20.49
N THR A 384 -10.32 12.43 20.70
CA THR A 384 -11.17 11.81 19.67
C THR A 384 -12.40 12.62 19.30
N GLY A 385 -12.82 13.52 20.20
CA GLY A 385 -13.90 14.49 20.00
C GLY A 385 -13.49 15.79 19.31
N CYS A 386 -12.20 16.10 19.22
CA CYS A 386 -11.70 17.35 18.60
C CYS A 386 -11.98 17.36 17.08
N ARG A 387 -12.40 18.51 16.56
CA ARG A 387 -12.69 18.71 15.13
C ARG A 387 -11.91 19.88 14.51
N SER A 388 -11.23 20.66 15.33
CA SER A 388 -10.35 21.75 14.91
C SER A 388 -9.01 21.67 15.64
N PHE A 389 -7.96 22.26 15.05
CA PHE A 389 -6.61 22.25 15.63
C PHE A 389 -6.55 22.95 16.99
N ASP A 390 -7.33 24.03 17.15
CA ASP A 390 -7.35 24.84 18.38
C ASP A 390 -8.04 24.12 19.56
N GLU A 391 -8.86 23.09 19.31
CA GLU A 391 -9.44 22.24 20.34
C GLU A 391 -8.46 21.22 20.93
N LEU A 392 -7.34 20.98 20.25
CA LEU A 392 -6.31 20.05 20.72
C LEU A 392 -5.58 20.62 21.94
N PRO A 393 -5.12 19.78 22.89
CA PRO A 393 -4.22 20.18 23.96
C PRO A 393 -2.99 20.90 23.40
N GLN A 394 -2.49 21.89 24.12
CA GLN A 394 -1.33 22.69 23.68
C GLN A 394 -0.08 21.82 23.44
N THR A 395 0.08 20.74 24.20
CA THR A 395 1.18 19.77 24.03
C THR A 395 1.06 19.07 22.67
N VAL A 396 -0.14 18.65 22.27
CA VAL A 396 -0.39 18.03 20.96
C VAL A 396 -0.17 19.03 19.84
N GLN A 397 -0.68 20.27 19.98
CA GLN A 397 -0.45 21.32 18.97
C GLN A 397 1.04 21.59 18.77
N SER A 398 1.81 21.66 19.87
CA SER A 398 3.25 21.88 19.82
C SER A 398 3.97 20.71 19.17
N TYR A 399 3.60 19.48 19.52
CA TYR A 399 4.14 18.26 18.92
C TYR A 399 3.93 18.22 17.41
N ILE A 400 2.73 18.53 16.93
CA ILE A 400 2.43 18.54 15.48
C ILE A 400 3.22 19.62 14.74
N LYS A 401 3.36 20.82 15.31
CA LYS A 401 4.17 21.91 14.72
C LYS A 401 5.64 21.51 14.62
N GLU A 402 6.17 20.83 15.64
CA GLU A 402 7.55 20.35 15.62
C GLU A 402 7.74 19.20 14.62
N LEU A 403 6.79 18.25 14.52
CA LEU A 403 6.84 17.23 13.46
C LEU A 403 6.88 17.87 12.06
N GLU A 404 6.03 18.87 11.80
CA GLU A 404 6.04 19.61 10.53
C GLU A 404 7.41 20.24 10.26
N ARG A 405 7.99 20.89 11.26
CA ARG A 405 9.33 21.51 11.16
C ARG A 405 10.42 20.48 10.88
N ILE A 406 10.41 19.37 11.61
CA ILE A 406 11.44 18.32 11.52
C ILE A 406 11.34 17.56 10.19
N MET A 407 10.11 17.31 9.71
CA MET A 407 9.87 16.61 8.45
C MET A 407 10.13 17.51 7.23
N GLY A 408 9.99 18.83 7.37
CA GLY A 408 10.10 19.80 6.29
C GLY A 408 8.97 19.68 5.25
N CYS A 409 7.77 19.28 5.69
CA CYS A 409 6.60 19.10 4.83
C CYS A 409 5.35 19.60 5.58
N PRO A 410 4.47 20.40 4.93
CA PRO A 410 3.25 20.87 5.56
C PRO A 410 2.36 19.73 6.03
N ILE A 411 1.92 19.76 7.28
CA ILE A 411 0.91 18.84 7.80
C ILE A 411 -0.45 19.51 7.61
N THR A 412 -1.31 18.95 6.76
CA THR A 412 -2.59 19.55 6.39
C THR A 412 -3.79 18.90 7.06
N MET A 413 -3.64 17.65 7.50
CA MET A 413 -4.72 16.91 8.16
C MET A 413 -4.18 16.06 9.31
N LEU A 414 -5.06 15.83 10.29
CA LEU A 414 -4.80 14.94 11.43
C LEU A 414 -5.91 13.90 11.57
N GLY A 415 -5.53 12.66 11.93
CA GLY A 415 -6.45 11.62 12.37
C GLY A 415 -6.37 11.44 13.87
N VAL A 416 -7.44 11.75 14.58
CA VAL A 416 -7.53 11.77 16.04
C VAL A 416 -8.33 10.61 16.62
N GLY A 417 -8.71 9.65 15.79
CA GLY A 417 -9.45 8.45 16.18
C GLY A 417 -9.73 7.53 14.99
N PRO A 418 -10.32 6.37 15.20
CA PRO A 418 -10.53 5.36 14.15
C PRO A 418 -11.65 5.70 13.14
N ALA A 419 -12.65 6.50 13.54
CA ALA A 419 -13.81 6.78 12.71
C ALA A 419 -13.50 7.75 11.58
N ARG A 420 -14.33 7.71 10.53
CA ARG A 420 -14.20 8.56 9.34
C ARG A 420 -14.27 10.04 9.66
N ASP A 421 -15.14 10.43 10.58
CA ASP A 421 -15.34 11.82 11.02
C ASP A 421 -14.31 12.30 12.05
N GLN A 422 -13.44 11.40 12.55
CA GLN A 422 -12.35 11.72 13.46
C GLN A 422 -11.09 12.13 12.70
N VAL A 423 -11.29 13.07 11.79
CA VAL A 423 -10.25 13.72 10.98
C VAL A 423 -10.49 15.22 10.98
N MET A 424 -9.43 15.99 11.11
CA MET A 424 -9.49 17.44 10.98
C MET A 424 -8.54 17.96 9.92
N THR A 425 -8.93 19.00 9.21
CA THR A 425 -8.06 19.80 8.35
C THR A 425 -7.48 20.93 9.19
N ILE A 426 -6.17 21.19 9.07
CA ILE A 426 -5.47 22.18 9.89
C ILE A 426 -4.86 23.33 9.07
N LYS A 427 -4.90 23.21 7.72
CA LYS A 427 -4.47 24.26 6.76
C LYS A 427 -5.37 24.31 5.55
#